data_c0037b32a0fba1d478bb0d39056c9886
#
_entry.id   c0037b32a0fba1d478bb0d39056c9886
#
_cell.length_a   1.000
_cell.length_b   1.000
_cell.length_c   1.000
_cell.angle_alpha   90.00
_cell.angle_beta   90.00
_cell.angle_gamma   90.00
#
_symmetry.space_group_name_H-M   'P 1'
#
loop_
_entity.id
_entity.type
_entity.pdbx_description
1 polymer ?
#
loop_
_entity_poly.entity_id
_entity_poly.type
_entity_poly.pdbx_seq_one_letter_code
_entity_poly.pdbx_strand_id
1 'polypeptide(L)'
;MRFILMMNGTKADFAGYARWSKEDLQRNVAFMRAFSKELKDSGVFVSTEGLAFPDQAKTVRAGKDGEPVTDGVFPESKEFLAGYWIVDVESPDDAYKIAARLSAGPGPGGKPGKMPVEVRQVMSSHTDYGL
;
A
#
# COMPACT_ATOMS: atom_id res chain seq x y z
N MET A 1 2.68 9.49 -16.39
CA MET A 1 3.30 9.67 -15.05
C MET A 1 2.92 8.51 -14.17
N ARG A 2 3.88 7.93 -13.49
CA ARG A 2 3.61 6.81 -12.58
C ARG A 2 3.54 7.28 -11.14
N PHE A 3 2.55 6.78 -10.42
CA PHE A 3 2.36 7.06 -9.00
C PHE A 3 2.20 5.77 -8.23
N ILE A 4 2.78 5.73 -7.02
CA ILE A 4 2.54 4.66 -6.08
C ILE A 4 1.48 5.13 -5.08
N LEU A 5 0.48 4.28 -4.86
CA LEU A 5 -0.61 4.49 -3.91
C LEU A 5 -0.32 3.55 -2.74
N MET A 6 0.06 4.09 -1.61
CA MET A 6 0.54 3.29 -0.47
C MET A 6 -0.50 3.27 0.64
N MET A 7 -0.82 2.08 1.10
CA MET A 7 -1.64 1.87 2.29
C MET A 7 -0.71 1.57 3.45
N ASN A 8 -0.64 2.50 4.41
CA ASN A 8 0.20 2.38 5.58
C ASN A 8 -0.66 2.17 6.82
N GLY A 9 -0.12 1.48 7.81
CA GLY A 9 -0.79 1.26 9.07
C GLY A 9 0.18 1.23 10.24
N THR A 10 -0.31 1.60 11.42
CA THR A 10 0.41 1.44 12.67
C THR A 10 0.27 0.01 13.16
N LYS A 11 1.03 -0.35 14.20
CA LYS A 11 0.89 -1.65 14.86
C LYS A 11 -0.56 -1.89 15.32
N ALA A 12 -1.23 -0.86 15.83
CA ALA A 12 -2.62 -0.95 16.26
C ALA A 12 -3.57 -1.21 15.07
N ASP A 13 -3.31 -0.58 13.93
CA ASP A 13 -4.10 -0.80 12.71
C ASP A 13 -4.01 -2.25 12.26
N PHE A 14 -2.82 -2.82 12.23
CA PHE A 14 -2.64 -4.23 11.86
C PHE A 14 -3.30 -5.17 12.86
N ALA A 15 -3.20 -4.90 14.16
CA ALA A 15 -3.88 -5.68 15.20
C ALA A 15 -5.40 -5.64 15.03
N GLY A 16 -5.95 -4.48 14.65
CA GLY A 16 -7.37 -4.33 14.35
C GLY A 16 -7.78 -5.18 13.15
N TYR A 17 -7.02 -5.10 12.07
CA TYR A 17 -7.27 -5.88 10.85
C TYR A 17 -7.24 -7.39 11.14
N ALA A 18 -6.32 -7.84 11.98
CA ALA A 18 -6.21 -9.25 12.34
C ALA A 18 -7.45 -9.79 13.08
N ARG A 19 -8.27 -8.89 13.66
CA ARG A 19 -9.51 -9.25 14.35
C ARG A 19 -10.76 -9.11 13.49
N TRP A 20 -10.63 -8.72 12.23
CA TRP A 20 -11.78 -8.62 11.33
C TRP A 20 -12.46 -9.98 11.19
N SER A 21 -13.79 -9.98 11.03
CA SER A 21 -14.52 -11.18 10.72
C SER A 21 -14.12 -11.74 9.37
N LYS A 22 -14.32 -13.04 9.17
CA LYS A 22 -14.09 -13.68 7.88
C LYS A 22 -14.90 -13.00 6.78
N GLU A 23 -16.13 -12.62 7.08
CA GLU A 23 -17.02 -11.93 6.14
C GLU A 23 -16.43 -10.57 5.72
N ASP A 24 -15.96 -9.78 6.67
CA ASP A 24 -15.34 -8.49 6.39
C ASP A 24 -14.07 -8.63 5.55
N LEU A 25 -13.24 -9.63 5.85
CA LEU A 25 -12.04 -9.92 5.08
C LEU A 25 -12.38 -10.32 3.65
N GLN A 26 -13.36 -11.18 3.46
CA GLN A 26 -13.81 -11.62 2.14
C GLN A 26 -14.32 -10.44 1.31
N ARG A 27 -15.10 -9.56 1.92
CA ARG A 27 -15.62 -8.35 1.27
C ARG A 27 -14.48 -7.41 0.85
N ASN A 28 -13.52 -7.24 1.71
CA ASN A 28 -12.35 -6.38 1.41
C ASN A 28 -11.50 -6.97 0.28
N VAL A 29 -11.23 -8.27 0.30
CA VAL A 29 -10.49 -8.95 -0.77
C VAL A 29 -11.23 -8.86 -2.09
N ALA A 30 -12.54 -9.05 -2.08
CA ALA A 30 -13.36 -8.92 -3.30
C ALA A 30 -13.28 -7.50 -3.88
N PHE A 31 -13.33 -6.50 -3.01
CA PHE A 31 -13.14 -5.09 -3.42
C PHE A 31 -11.77 -4.89 -4.08
N MET A 32 -10.70 -5.35 -3.45
CA MET A 32 -9.34 -5.15 -3.97
C MET A 32 -9.15 -5.82 -5.32
N ARG A 33 -9.72 -7.01 -5.52
CA ARG A 33 -9.69 -7.71 -6.81
C ARG A 33 -10.44 -6.95 -7.90
N ALA A 34 -11.64 -6.47 -7.57
CA ALA A 34 -12.44 -5.67 -8.49
C ALA A 34 -11.76 -4.35 -8.83
N PHE A 35 -11.15 -3.71 -7.84
CA PHE A 35 -10.40 -2.47 -8.01
C PHE A 35 -9.21 -2.68 -8.96
N SER A 36 -8.42 -3.73 -8.76
CA SER A 36 -7.30 -4.07 -9.64
C SER A 36 -7.77 -4.36 -11.07
N LYS A 37 -8.88 -5.10 -11.22
CA LYS A 37 -9.45 -5.41 -12.52
C LYS A 37 -9.88 -4.13 -13.25
N GLU A 38 -10.53 -3.22 -12.54
CA GLU A 38 -10.97 -1.95 -13.09
C GLU A 38 -9.79 -1.11 -13.59
N LEU A 39 -8.69 -1.08 -12.83
CA LEU A 39 -7.48 -0.37 -13.24
C LEU A 39 -6.85 -1.02 -14.48
N LYS A 40 -6.86 -2.35 -14.55
CA LYS A 40 -6.36 -3.09 -15.74
C LYS A 40 -7.22 -2.79 -16.96
N ASP A 41 -8.54 -2.84 -16.80
CA ASP A 41 -9.49 -2.60 -17.90
C ASP A 41 -9.36 -1.18 -18.43
N SER A 42 -9.05 -0.20 -17.59
CA SER A 42 -8.84 1.20 -18.01
C SER A 42 -7.42 1.50 -18.51
N GLY A 43 -6.52 0.52 -18.48
CA GLY A 43 -5.18 0.65 -19.02
C GLY A 43 -4.19 1.40 -18.13
N VAL A 44 -4.53 1.71 -16.88
CA VAL A 44 -3.64 2.49 -16.00
C VAL A 44 -2.87 1.62 -15.00
N PHE A 45 -3.18 0.34 -14.90
CA PHE A 45 -2.55 -0.57 -13.94
C PHE A 45 -1.09 -0.85 -14.31
N VAL A 46 -0.17 -0.74 -13.35
CA VAL A 46 1.23 -1.17 -13.51
C VAL A 46 1.52 -2.39 -12.63
N SER A 47 1.32 -2.28 -11.33
CA SER A 47 1.55 -3.39 -10.40
C SER A 47 0.82 -3.18 -9.08
N THR A 48 0.71 -4.26 -8.30
CA THR A 48 0.17 -4.23 -6.95
C THR A 48 0.77 -5.38 -6.14
N GLU A 49 1.02 -5.13 -4.86
CA GLU A 49 1.44 -6.17 -3.93
C GLU A 49 0.86 -5.89 -2.54
N GLY A 50 0.42 -6.95 -1.86
CA GLY A 50 0.15 -6.92 -0.43
C GLY A 50 1.35 -7.47 0.33
N LEU A 51 1.59 -6.97 1.52
CA LEU A 51 2.72 -7.37 2.34
C LEU A 51 2.25 -8.12 3.58
N ALA A 52 3.08 -9.05 4.06
CA ALA A 52 2.85 -9.73 5.32
C ALA A 52 2.87 -8.73 6.49
N PHE A 53 2.28 -9.11 7.61
CA PHE A 53 2.27 -8.26 8.80
C PHE A 53 3.70 -7.90 9.22
N PRO A 54 3.91 -6.66 9.70
CA PRO A 54 5.26 -6.16 9.97
C PRO A 54 5.96 -6.80 11.17
N ASP A 55 5.29 -7.65 11.95
CA ASP A 55 5.94 -8.41 13.03
C ASP A 55 7.05 -9.33 12.51
N GLN A 56 7.00 -9.70 11.23
CA GLN A 56 8.02 -10.51 10.56
C GLN A 56 9.07 -9.67 9.83
N ALA A 57 8.90 -8.36 9.81
CA ALA A 57 9.82 -7.48 9.11
C ALA A 57 11.16 -7.36 9.85
N LYS A 58 12.22 -7.22 9.09
CA LYS A 58 13.57 -6.98 9.60
C LYS A 58 14.17 -5.78 8.91
N THR A 59 14.90 -4.97 9.66
CA THR A 59 15.82 -4.00 9.09
C THR A 59 17.17 -4.69 8.95
N VAL A 60 17.78 -4.61 7.79
CA VAL A 60 19.06 -5.25 7.52
C VAL A 60 20.07 -4.20 7.13
N ARG A 61 21.24 -4.22 7.76
CA ARG A 61 22.39 -3.39 7.41
C ARG A 61 23.59 -4.26 7.08
N ALA A 62 24.50 -3.73 6.30
CA ALA A 62 25.75 -4.40 6.04
C ALA A 62 26.62 -4.37 7.30
N GLY A 63 27.11 -5.52 7.73
CA GLY A 63 28.11 -5.65 8.78
C GLY A 63 29.52 -5.39 8.24
N LYS A 64 30.53 -5.70 9.05
CA LYS A 64 31.92 -5.35 8.78
C LYS A 64 32.43 -5.90 7.44
N ASP A 65 32.11 -7.14 7.10
CA ASP A 65 32.55 -7.80 5.88
C ASP A 65 31.39 -8.00 4.87
N GLY A 66 30.35 -7.16 4.96
CA GLY A 66 29.19 -7.24 4.10
C GLY A 66 28.14 -8.26 4.53
N GLU A 67 28.35 -8.98 5.63
CA GLU A 67 27.35 -9.89 6.15
C GLU A 67 26.12 -9.12 6.68
N PRO A 68 24.93 -9.72 6.65
CA PRO A 68 23.72 -9.03 7.11
C PRO A 68 23.67 -8.91 8.64
N VAL A 69 23.39 -7.69 9.11
CA VAL A 69 23.06 -7.42 10.51
C VAL A 69 21.59 -7.05 10.55
N THR A 70 20.80 -7.82 11.28
CA THR A 70 19.34 -7.69 11.28
C THR A 70 18.81 -7.21 12.62
N ASP A 71 17.83 -6.30 12.56
CA ASP A 71 17.08 -5.83 13.71
C ASP A 71 15.59 -6.01 13.45
N GLY A 72 14.84 -6.35 14.51
CA GLY A 72 13.39 -6.29 14.46
C GLY A 72 12.94 -4.82 14.51
N VAL A 73 11.73 -4.55 14.04
CA VAL A 73 11.28 -3.18 13.81
C VAL A 73 9.95 -2.93 14.48
N PHE A 74 9.92 -2.45 15.76
CA PHE A 74 8.61 -2.10 16.30
C PHE A 74 8.58 -0.94 17.30
N PRO A 75 8.73 0.34 16.84
CA PRO A 75 8.14 1.44 17.57
C PRO A 75 6.62 1.44 17.35
N GLU A 76 5.86 1.56 18.44
CA GLU A 76 4.39 1.57 18.43
C GLU A 76 3.81 2.65 17.52
N SER A 77 4.50 3.79 17.40
CA SER A 77 4.05 4.94 16.64
C SER A 77 4.44 4.92 15.16
N LYS A 78 5.25 3.95 14.74
CA LYS A 78 5.70 3.88 13.34
C LYS A 78 4.60 3.34 12.46
N GLU A 79 4.49 3.87 11.25
CA GLU A 79 3.66 3.31 10.20
C GLU A 79 4.47 2.35 9.34
N PHE A 80 3.80 1.30 8.88
CA PHE A 80 4.38 0.28 8.02
C PHE A 80 3.54 0.15 6.76
N LEU A 81 4.19 -0.06 5.63
CA LEU A 81 3.49 -0.32 4.38
C LEU A 81 2.74 -1.66 4.47
N ALA A 82 1.45 -1.64 4.18
CA ALA A 82 0.61 -2.84 4.14
C ALA A 82 0.48 -3.39 2.73
N GLY A 83 0.48 -2.50 1.76
CA GLY A 83 0.35 -2.86 0.35
C GLY A 83 0.34 -1.61 -0.50
N TYR A 84 0.42 -1.79 -1.82
CA TYR A 84 0.46 -0.67 -2.74
C TYR A 84 -0.10 -1.04 -4.11
N TRP A 85 -0.47 0.00 -4.85
CA TRP A 85 -0.72 -0.06 -6.30
C TRP A 85 0.19 0.95 -6.97
N ILE A 86 0.70 0.61 -8.14
CA ILE A 86 1.36 1.58 -9.03
C ILE A 86 0.47 1.74 -10.25
N VAL A 87 0.19 2.99 -10.59
CA VAL A 87 -0.64 3.37 -11.73
C VAL A 87 0.12 4.31 -12.64
N ASP A 88 -0.19 4.25 -13.94
CA ASP A 88 0.35 5.16 -14.95
C ASP A 88 -0.79 6.03 -15.46
N VAL A 89 -0.75 7.30 -15.12
CA VAL A 89 -1.82 8.26 -15.40
C VAL A 89 -1.25 9.54 -16.00
N GLU A 90 -2.12 10.40 -16.53
CA GLU A 90 -1.68 11.63 -17.22
C GLU A 90 -1.41 12.78 -16.25
N SER A 91 -2.01 12.75 -15.06
CA SER A 91 -1.88 13.85 -14.10
C SER A 91 -1.92 13.36 -12.65
N PRO A 92 -1.37 14.14 -11.70
CA PRO A 92 -1.53 13.83 -10.28
C PRO A 92 -2.99 13.74 -9.84
N ASP A 93 -3.87 14.58 -10.38
CA ASP A 93 -5.29 14.57 -10.04
C ASP A 93 -5.94 13.24 -10.37
N ASP A 94 -5.57 12.61 -11.47
CA ASP A 94 -6.06 11.29 -11.84
C ASP A 94 -5.64 10.25 -10.78
N ALA A 95 -4.40 10.33 -10.30
CA ALA A 95 -3.92 9.45 -9.23
C ALA A 95 -4.70 9.67 -7.93
N TYR A 96 -5.01 10.92 -7.59
CA TYR A 96 -5.78 11.25 -6.38
C TYR A 96 -7.19 10.70 -6.43
N LYS A 97 -7.84 10.76 -7.59
CA LYS A 97 -9.17 10.17 -7.78
C LYS A 97 -9.15 8.66 -7.57
N ILE A 98 -8.14 7.98 -8.09
CA ILE A 98 -7.97 6.55 -7.90
C ILE A 98 -7.72 6.24 -6.42
N ALA A 99 -6.85 7.01 -5.76
CA ALA A 99 -6.56 6.85 -4.33
C ALA A 99 -7.79 7.05 -3.46
N ALA A 100 -8.66 8.01 -3.81
CA ALA A 100 -9.91 8.23 -3.10
C ALA A 100 -10.84 7.02 -3.18
N ARG A 101 -10.93 6.39 -4.35
CA ARG A 101 -11.71 5.15 -4.52
C ARG A 101 -11.13 4.00 -3.70
N LEU A 102 -9.82 3.87 -3.66
CA LEU A 102 -9.14 2.88 -2.83
C LEU A 102 -9.44 3.11 -1.35
N SER A 103 -9.34 4.35 -0.89
CA SER A 103 -9.62 4.74 0.50
C SER A 103 -11.06 4.42 0.92
N ALA A 104 -12.00 4.49 -0.01
CA ALA A 104 -13.41 4.20 0.23
C ALA A 104 -13.73 2.70 0.30
N GLY A 105 -12.75 1.83 0.14
CA GLY A 105 -12.95 0.39 0.22
C GLY A 105 -13.58 -0.04 1.54
N PRO A 106 -14.30 -1.18 1.55
CA PRO A 106 -15.10 -1.56 2.71
C PRO A 106 -14.24 -1.95 3.91
N GLY A 107 -14.58 -1.38 5.06
CA GLY A 107 -14.10 -1.77 6.36
C GLY A 107 -15.10 -2.68 7.08
N PRO A 108 -14.97 -2.81 8.42
CA PRO A 108 -15.90 -3.60 9.22
C PRO A 108 -17.36 -3.22 8.98
N GLY A 109 -18.23 -4.24 8.82
CA GLY A 109 -19.64 -4.04 8.54
C GLY A 109 -19.93 -3.54 7.12
N GLY A 110 -18.95 -3.53 6.22
CA GLY A 110 -19.11 -3.07 4.84
C GLY A 110 -19.12 -1.55 4.68
N LYS A 111 -18.89 -0.81 5.74
CA LYS A 111 -18.81 0.66 5.69
C LYS A 111 -17.51 1.11 5.07
N PRO A 112 -17.48 2.27 4.37
CA PRO A 112 -16.22 2.79 3.84
C PRO A 112 -15.15 2.91 4.95
N GLY A 113 -13.98 2.31 4.71
CA GLY A 113 -12.91 2.31 5.70
C GLY A 113 -12.24 3.67 5.86
N LYS A 114 -12.20 4.45 4.78
CA LYS A 114 -11.57 5.77 4.74
C LYS A 114 -10.13 5.80 5.25
N MET A 115 -9.40 4.71 5.01
CA MET A 115 -7.99 4.66 5.36
C MET A 115 -7.20 5.63 4.48
N PRO A 116 -6.28 6.39 5.07
CA PRO A 116 -5.43 7.28 4.27
C PRO A 116 -4.60 6.49 3.27
N VAL A 117 -4.48 7.03 2.06
CA VAL A 117 -3.62 6.47 1.01
C VAL A 117 -2.59 7.53 0.67
N GLU A 118 -1.33 7.22 0.88
CA GLU A 118 -0.24 8.12 0.50
C GLU A 118 0.03 7.97 -0.99
N VAL A 119 0.10 9.10 -1.71
CA VAL A 119 0.32 9.11 -3.16
C VAL A 119 1.66 9.79 -3.43
N ARG A 120 2.58 9.08 -4.08
CA ARG A 120 3.89 9.64 -4.45
C ARG A 120 4.22 9.30 -5.88
N GLN A 121 4.84 10.24 -6.60
CA GLN A 121 5.32 9.98 -7.94
C GLN A 121 6.50 9.00 -7.92
N VAL A 122 6.47 8.03 -8.82
CA VAL A 122 7.60 7.13 -9.03
C VAL A 122 8.59 7.79 -9.97
N MET A 123 9.85 7.83 -9.59
CA MET A 123 10.92 8.37 -10.42
C MET A 123 11.28 7.34 -11.48
N SER A 124 10.91 7.59 -12.74
CA SER A 124 11.03 6.61 -13.81
C SER A 124 11.99 7.02 -14.93
N SER A 125 12.59 8.22 -14.84
CA SER A 125 13.55 8.71 -15.82
C SER A 125 14.61 9.61 -15.17
N HIS A 126 15.69 9.89 -15.91
CA HIS A 126 16.73 10.80 -15.45
C HIS A 126 16.20 12.20 -15.13
N THR A 127 15.19 12.67 -15.89
CA THR A 127 14.59 13.98 -15.66
C THR A 127 13.90 14.07 -14.31
N ASP A 128 13.36 12.97 -13.80
CA ASP A 128 12.73 12.93 -12.47
C ASP A 128 13.76 13.16 -11.35
N TYR A 129 15.05 12.87 -11.60
CA TYR A 129 16.14 13.13 -10.67
C TYR A 129 16.77 14.53 -10.84
N GLY A 130 16.28 15.32 -11.81
CA GLY A 130 16.88 16.61 -12.11
C GLY A 130 18.17 16.53 -12.93
N LEU A 131 18.37 15.43 -13.61
CA LEU A 131 19.62 15.15 -14.38
C LEU A 131 19.46 15.36 -15.89
#